data_693a6ce406bc796e2c0c7051774ad44a
#
_entry.id   693a6ce406bc796e2c0c7051774ad44a
#
_cell.length_a   1.000
_cell.length_b   1.000
_cell.length_c   1.000
_cell.angle_alpha   90.00
_cell.angle_beta   90.00
_cell.angle_gamma   90.00
#
_symmetry.space_group_name_H-M   'P 1'
#
loop_
_entity.id
_entity.type
_entity.pdbx_description
1 polymer ?
#
loop_
_entity_poly.entity_id
_entity_poly.type
_entity_poly.pdbx_seq_one_letter_code
_entity_poly.pdbx_strand_id
1 'polypeptide(L)'
;MEKLFHSLFCICAILCVAACRYGTDAVQPDVLSQDISALIADSERDVQSQRFDSAMEKALSALDLSRKNDYALGEVRALSTVVGIDIMTSRDADAWEKALEAESKARSGGFGRELAGILISKAKLCSYAELSPETGRNDEGLTYAQEALALAEELGAVEQQAEACYVIGSLYINKNRWLDPIDRELYRQAGEWIGRGQTLAEANDIPRLKRNGIMFRSRWYQQGDRDEEAIRYFEQVQDSLDETDYLTASALDDRLVRLYTRVGEPQKALESHDDYVFRMQKYILQKQDETLQEMETRFDLQEKERQLERRRYQVLLLVLALVLSALAILLVAGYLRKAHRRAVELQRLSDSKEQIIEFLSRDIRNPANTMAEEIATLSAAASSLSPEEIRQRCRDLAEQARVVNSDVADYVGNLLVDRSRKIADIGLSQREIQIIRLSAEGLKATEIADRIFLSVHTVNTHRQRIYSKMGVRNVSDMIRKATELGLI
;
A
#
# COMPACT_ATOMS: atom_id res chain seq x y z
N MET A 1 -6.99 -18.71 30.36
CA MET A 1 -5.73 -18.27 29.77
C MET A 1 -5.64 -18.48 28.28
N GLU A 2 -6.09 -19.61 27.76
CA GLU A 2 -6.24 -19.84 26.29
C GLU A 2 -7.13 -18.79 25.61
N LYS A 3 -8.22 -18.37 26.27
CA LYS A 3 -9.12 -17.33 25.71
C LYS A 3 -8.47 -15.95 25.57
N LEU A 4 -7.53 -15.59 26.45
CA LEU A 4 -6.78 -14.32 26.36
C LEU A 4 -5.70 -14.38 25.27
N PHE A 5 -5.07 -15.55 25.09
CA PHE A 5 -4.09 -15.79 24.03
C PHE A 5 -4.76 -15.80 22.65
N HIS A 6 -5.95 -16.41 22.53
CA HIS A 6 -6.78 -16.36 21.32
C HIS A 6 -7.25 -14.94 21.01
N SER A 7 -7.65 -14.17 22.02
CA SER A 7 -8.08 -12.77 21.81
C SER A 7 -6.93 -11.86 21.35
N LEU A 8 -5.73 -12.00 21.93
CA LEU A 8 -4.54 -11.24 21.49
C LEU A 8 -4.05 -11.67 20.09
N PHE A 9 -4.09 -12.97 19.79
CA PHE A 9 -3.76 -13.48 18.46
C PHE A 9 -4.74 -13.00 17.39
N CYS A 10 -6.04 -12.96 17.72
CA CYS A 10 -7.06 -12.38 16.85
C CYS A 10 -6.85 -10.87 16.63
N ILE A 11 -6.48 -10.11 17.66
CA ILE A 11 -6.20 -8.67 17.55
C ILE A 11 -4.93 -8.43 16.71
N CYS A 12 -3.86 -9.19 16.92
CA CYS A 12 -2.66 -9.12 16.08
C CYS A 12 -2.93 -9.57 14.63
N ALA A 13 -3.75 -10.60 14.42
CA ALA A 13 -4.16 -11.05 13.08
C ALA A 13 -5.04 -9.99 12.39
N ILE A 14 -5.95 -9.32 13.11
CA ILE A 14 -6.77 -8.22 12.59
C ILE A 14 -5.90 -7.01 12.27
N LEU A 15 -4.90 -6.67 13.08
CA LEU A 15 -3.97 -5.59 12.81
C LEU A 15 -3.01 -5.91 11.64
N CYS A 16 -2.55 -7.16 11.49
CA CYS A 16 -1.79 -7.61 10.31
C CYS A 16 -2.65 -7.62 9.05
N VAL A 17 -3.91 -8.05 9.12
CA VAL A 17 -4.85 -8.03 7.99
C VAL A 17 -5.23 -6.58 7.64
N ALA A 18 -5.37 -5.69 8.62
CA ALA A 18 -5.56 -4.26 8.38
C ALA A 18 -4.31 -3.63 7.73
N ALA A 19 -3.10 -3.97 8.19
CA ALA A 19 -1.85 -3.50 7.59
C ALA A 19 -1.62 -4.06 6.17
N CYS A 20 -2.02 -5.31 5.90
CA CYS A 20 -1.97 -5.91 4.54
C CYS A 20 -3.07 -5.37 3.62
N ARG A 21 -4.23 -4.94 4.13
CA ARG A 21 -5.28 -4.29 3.32
C ARG A 21 -4.91 -2.88 2.85
N TYR A 22 -3.97 -2.20 3.50
CA TYR A 22 -3.44 -0.90 3.02
C TYR A 22 -2.47 -1.03 1.84
N GLY A 23 -2.16 -2.23 1.36
CA GLY A 23 -1.21 -2.49 0.26
C GLY A 23 -1.82 -3.00 -1.05
N THR A 24 -3.11 -3.29 -1.11
CA THR A 24 -3.79 -3.78 -2.32
C THR A 24 -5.23 -3.25 -2.40
N ASP A 25 -5.40 -1.92 -2.26
CA ASP A 25 -6.64 -1.33 -2.72
C ASP A 25 -6.63 -1.41 -4.26
N ALA A 26 -7.48 -2.26 -4.80
CA ALA A 26 -7.98 -2.07 -6.15
C ALA A 26 -8.56 -0.64 -6.14
N VAL A 27 -7.86 0.30 -6.78
CA VAL A 27 -8.26 1.72 -6.87
C VAL A 27 -9.69 1.73 -7.37
N GLN A 28 -10.61 2.33 -6.59
CA GLN A 28 -12.01 2.40 -7.02
C GLN A 28 -12.03 3.11 -8.38
N PRO A 29 -12.80 2.65 -9.38
CA PRO A 29 -12.82 3.23 -10.72
C PRO A 29 -13.01 4.75 -10.75
N ASP A 30 -13.76 5.31 -9.82
CA ASP A 30 -13.99 6.75 -9.70
C ASP A 30 -12.74 7.52 -9.23
N VAL A 31 -11.95 6.97 -8.32
CA VAL A 31 -10.71 7.59 -7.83
C VAL A 31 -9.64 7.55 -8.92
N LEU A 32 -9.50 6.42 -9.61
CA LEU A 32 -8.59 6.27 -10.74
C LEU A 32 -8.88 7.28 -11.86
N SER A 33 -10.15 7.45 -12.21
CA SER A 33 -10.60 8.42 -13.21
C SER A 33 -10.26 9.86 -12.80
N GLN A 34 -10.40 10.18 -11.51
CA GLN A 34 -10.06 11.50 -10.95
C GLN A 34 -8.54 11.74 -10.98
N ASP A 35 -7.72 10.77 -10.58
CA ASP A 35 -6.25 10.88 -10.59
C ASP A 35 -5.71 11.10 -12.01
N ILE A 36 -6.21 10.32 -12.98
CA ILE A 36 -5.82 10.47 -14.39
C ILE A 36 -6.26 11.84 -14.93
N SER A 37 -7.49 12.26 -14.63
CA SER A 37 -7.99 13.56 -15.06
C SER A 37 -7.21 14.72 -14.44
N ALA A 38 -6.78 14.58 -13.17
CA ALA A 38 -5.94 15.56 -12.50
C ALA A 38 -4.55 15.66 -13.16
N LEU A 39 -3.91 14.53 -13.47
CA LEU A 39 -2.62 14.52 -14.18
C LEU A 39 -2.70 15.16 -15.57
N ILE A 40 -3.78 14.91 -16.32
CA ILE A 40 -4.03 15.53 -17.62
C ILE A 40 -4.22 17.04 -17.47
N ALA A 41 -5.07 17.48 -16.53
CA ALA A 41 -5.30 18.90 -16.28
C ALA A 41 -4.03 19.62 -15.82
N ASP A 42 -3.18 18.97 -15.02
CA ASP A 42 -1.88 19.49 -14.59
C ASP A 42 -0.90 19.58 -15.76
N SER A 43 -0.90 18.59 -16.66
CA SER A 43 -0.14 18.63 -17.89
C SER A 43 -0.57 19.79 -18.80
N GLU A 44 -1.87 20.00 -18.99
CA GLU A 44 -2.41 21.11 -19.79
C GLU A 44 -2.03 22.48 -19.20
N ARG A 45 -2.04 22.63 -17.86
CA ARG A 45 -1.55 23.84 -17.18
C ARG A 45 -0.04 24.07 -17.44
N ASP A 46 0.75 23.01 -17.42
CA ASP A 46 2.19 23.10 -17.73
C ASP A 46 2.43 23.50 -19.19
N VAL A 47 1.62 22.98 -20.13
CA VAL A 47 1.63 23.41 -21.54
C VAL A 47 1.37 24.92 -21.64
N GLN A 48 0.31 25.42 -20.96
CA GLN A 48 -0.01 26.85 -20.96
C GLN A 48 1.12 27.70 -20.39
N SER A 49 1.88 27.15 -19.44
CA SER A 49 3.06 27.80 -18.83
C SER A 49 4.35 27.53 -19.60
N GLN A 50 4.29 26.91 -20.79
CA GLN A 50 5.44 26.52 -21.65
C GLN A 50 6.44 25.58 -20.98
N ARG A 51 6.01 24.82 -19.97
CA ARG A 51 6.84 23.80 -19.26
C ARG A 51 6.64 22.43 -19.91
N PHE A 52 7.10 22.30 -21.14
CA PHE A 52 6.82 21.11 -21.96
C PHE A 52 7.38 19.80 -21.40
N ASP A 53 8.54 19.83 -20.72
CA ASP A 53 9.12 18.64 -20.09
C ASP A 53 8.23 18.12 -18.94
N SER A 54 7.80 19.00 -18.05
CA SER A 54 6.89 18.68 -16.95
C SER A 54 5.51 18.25 -17.46
N ALA A 55 5.02 18.92 -18.51
CA ALA A 55 3.76 18.55 -19.15
C ALA A 55 3.83 17.13 -19.73
N MET A 56 4.90 16.80 -20.43
CA MET A 56 5.11 15.47 -21.01
C MET A 56 5.23 14.39 -19.95
N GLU A 57 5.98 14.63 -18.87
CA GLU A 57 6.10 13.69 -17.74
C GLU A 57 4.74 13.33 -17.14
N LYS A 58 3.88 14.34 -16.90
CA LYS A 58 2.54 14.13 -16.36
C LYS A 58 1.62 13.41 -17.34
N ALA A 59 1.66 13.77 -18.61
CA ALA A 59 0.87 13.11 -19.66
C ALA A 59 1.26 11.63 -19.80
N LEU A 60 2.57 11.32 -19.80
CA LEU A 60 3.07 9.94 -19.85
C LEU A 60 2.72 9.17 -18.57
N SER A 61 2.73 9.82 -17.40
CA SER A 61 2.29 9.21 -16.14
C SER A 61 0.81 8.87 -16.17
N ALA A 62 -0.04 9.76 -16.70
CA ALA A 62 -1.46 9.49 -16.92
C ALA A 62 -1.69 8.32 -17.90
N LEU A 63 -0.89 8.24 -18.95
CA LEU A 63 -0.93 7.16 -19.95
C LEU A 63 -0.54 5.81 -19.34
N ASP A 64 0.55 5.75 -18.58
CA ASP A 64 1.01 4.53 -17.90
C ASP A 64 -0.01 4.05 -16.87
N LEU A 65 -0.57 4.97 -16.08
CA LEU A 65 -1.60 4.66 -15.10
C LEU A 65 -2.87 4.12 -15.78
N SER A 66 -3.28 4.71 -16.90
CA SER A 66 -4.44 4.26 -17.69
C SER A 66 -4.22 2.85 -18.25
N ARG A 67 -3.04 2.58 -18.82
CA ARG A 67 -2.68 1.26 -19.37
C ARG A 67 -2.62 0.17 -18.32
N LYS A 68 -2.02 0.46 -17.15
CA LYS A 68 -1.93 -0.49 -16.03
C LYS A 68 -3.29 -0.90 -15.46
N ASN A 69 -4.29 -0.06 -15.64
CA ASN A 69 -5.64 -0.30 -15.10
C ASN A 69 -6.70 -0.56 -16.19
N ASP A 70 -6.28 -0.80 -17.43
CA ASP A 70 -7.17 -1.06 -18.58
C ASP A 70 -8.26 0.02 -18.76
N TYR A 71 -7.92 1.28 -18.47
CA TYR A 71 -8.86 2.42 -18.57
C TYR A 71 -8.76 3.09 -19.94
N ALA A 72 -9.52 2.57 -20.92
CA ALA A 72 -9.45 2.99 -22.32
C ALA A 72 -9.69 4.50 -22.55
N LEU A 73 -10.66 5.11 -21.89
CA LEU A 73 -10.92 6.56 -22.03
C LEU A 73 -9.76 7.41 -21.50
N GLY A 74 -9.17 7.02 -20.36
CA GLY A 74 -7.99 7.67 -19.80
C GLY A 74 -6.79 7.57 -20.73
N GLU A 75 -6.58 6.40 -21.35
CA GLU A 75 -5.52 6.17 -22.32
C GLU A 75 -5.66 7.09 -23.53
N VAL A 76 -6.88 7.20 -24.09
CA VAL A 76 -7.14 8.07 -25.23
C VAL A 76 -6.90 9.55 -24.89
N ARG A 77 -7.34 10.00 -23.72
CA ARG A 77 -7.12 11.38 -23.26
C ARG A 77 -5.65 11.69 -23.04
N ALA A 78 -4.93 10.79 -22.38
CA ALA A 78 -3.50 10.96 -22.18
C ALA A 78 -2.71 10.97 -23.50
N LEU A 79 -3.01 10.08 -24.42
CA LEU A 79 -2.42 10.08 -25.77
C LEU A 79 -2.72 11.39 -26.51
N SER A 80 -3.94 11.90 -26.45
CA SER A 80 -4.31 13.18 -27.08
C SER A 80 -3.50 14.35 -26.50
N THR A 81 -3.28 14.36 -25.18
CA THR A 81 -2.44 15.37 -24.53
C THR A 81 -0.96 15.25 -24.98
N VAL A 82 -0.41 14.04 -25.05
CA VAL A 82 0.95 13.79 -25.57
C VAL A 82 1.07 14.28 -27.02
N VAL A 83 0.10 13.97 -27.87
CA VAL A 83 0.04 14.47 -29.28
C VAL A 83 0.07 16.00 -29.32
N GLY A 84 -0.71 16.66 -28.46
CA GLY A 84 -0.71 18.12 -28.38
C GLY A 84 0.66 18.70 -28.03
N ILE A 85 1.35 18.09 -27.07
CA ILE A 85 2.71 18.52 -26.65
C ILE A 85 3.73 18.26 -27.78
N ASP A 86 3.67 17.10 -28.43
CA ASP A 86 4.56 16.75 -29.54
C ASP A 86 4.40 17.74 -30.71
N ILE A 87 3.18 18.15 -31.05
CA ILE A 87 2.91 19.21 -32.03
C ILE A 87 3.56 20.53 -31.61
N MET A 88 3.40 20.95 -30.36
CA MET A 88 3.96 22.21 -29.88
C MET A 88 5.49 22.23 -29.80
N THR A 89 6.09 21.05 -29.66
CA THR A 89 7.56 20.86 -29.63
C THR A 89 8.14 20.44 -30.97
N SER A 90 7.35 20.52 -32.07
CA SER A 90 7.75 20.18 -33.44
C SER A 90 8.26 18.73 -33.60
N ARG A 91 7.68 17.79 -32.86
CA ARG A 91 7.92 16.35 -32.97
C ARG A 91 6.81 15.71 -33.83
N ASP A 92 6.66 16.19 -35.06
CA ASP A 92 5.50 15.89 -35.90
C ASP A 92 5.35 14.41 -36.23
N ALA A 93 6.46 13.68 -36.45
CA ALA A 93 6.43 12.24 -36.72
C ALA A 93 5.91 11.44 -35.54
N ASP A 94 6.39 11.74 -34.33
CA ASP A 94 5.94 11.09 -33.06
C ASP A 94 4.48 11.44 -32.79
N ALA A 95 4.10 12.71 -33.01
CA ALA A 95 2.73 13.17 -32.87
C ALA A 95 1.78 12.41 -33.81
N TRP A 96 2.19 12.20 -35.05
CA TRP A 96 1.37 11.47 -36.04
C TRP A 96 1.14 10.01 -35.65
N GLU A 97 2.20 9.30 -35.23
CA GLU A 97 2.10 7.90 -34.83
C GLU A 97 1.14 7.74 -33.62
N LYS A 98 1.32 8.59 -32.58
CA LYS A 98 0.45 8.57 -31.40
C LYS A 98 -0.99 9.01 -31.72
N ALA A 99 -1.18 9.93 -32.66
CA ALA A 99 -2.51 10.32 -33.10
C ALA A 99 -3.27 9.19 -33.79
N LEU A 100 -2.57 8.34 -34.57
CA LEU A 100 -3.15 7.14 -35.19
C LEU A 100 -3.56 6.11 -34.12
N GLU A 101 -2.71 5.89 -33.09
CA GLU A 101 -3.05 5.01 -31.99
C GLU A 101 -4.28 5.52 -31.23
N ALA A 102 -4.29 6.80 -30.87
CA ALA A 102 -5.38 7.45 -30.17
C ALA A 102 -6.69 7.39 -30.95
N GLU A 103 -6.65 7.65 -32.26
CA GLU A 103 -7.81 7.56 -33.15
C GLU A 103 -8.42 6.16 -33.17
N SER A 104 -7.57 5.14 -33.36
CA SER A 104 -8.01 3.75 -33.38
C SER A 104 -8.74 3.37 -32.09
N LYS A 105 -8.17 3.76 -30.94
CA LYS A 105 -8.79 3.51 -29.63
C LYS A 105 -10.06 4.33 -29.40
N ALA A 106 -10.08 5.59 -29.83
CA ALA A 106 -11.25 6.44 -29.68
C ALA A 106 -12.45 5.93 -30.53
N ARG A 107 -12.19 5.47 -31.75
CA ARG A 107 -13.22 4.88 -32.63
C ARG A 107 -13.74 3.55 -32.06
N SER A 108 -12.85 2.66 -31.59
CA SER A 108 -13.26 1.37 -31.02
C SER A 108 -14.01 1.53 -29.68
N GLY A 109 -13.68 2.55 -28.89
CA GLY A 109 -14.32 2.84 -27.61
C GLY A 109 -15.58 3.72 -27.70
N GLY A 110 -15.90 4.28 -28.89
CA GLY A 110 -17.03 5.20 -29.06
C GLY A 110 -16.82 6.57 -28.38
N PHE A 111 -15.57 7.02 -28.17
CA PHE A 111 -15.23 8.26 -27.49
C PHE A 111 -15.26 9.46 -28.44
N GLY A 112 -16.46 9.87 -28.82
CA GLY A 112 -16.66 10.85 -29.88
C GLY A 112 -16.03 12.22 -29.64
N ARG A 113 -16.05 12.72 -28.40
CA ARG A 113 -15.46 14.02 -28.03
C ARG A 113 -13.93 13.97 -28.15
N GLU A 114 -13.31 12.91 -27.66
CA GLU A 114 -11.88 12.69 -27.76
C GLU A 114 -11.45 12.47 -29.23
N LEU A 115 -12.24 11.75 -30.01
CA LEU A 115 -12.03 11.55 -31.43
C LEU A 115 -12.03 12.88 -32.21
N ALA A 116 -12.97 13.79 -31.93
CA ALA A 116 -12.98 15.12 -32.55
C ALA A 116 -11.67 15.89 -32.27
N GLY A 117 -11.17 15.86 -31.03
CA GLY A 117 -9.89 16.49 -30.65
C GLY A 117 -8.68 15.87 -31.38
N ILE A 118 -8.64 14.53 -31.51
CA ILE A 118 -7.58 13.83 -32.22
C ILE A 118 -7.58 14.16 -33.73
N LEU A 119 -8.76 14.19 -34.33
CA LEU A 119 -8.91 14.57 -35.75
C LEU A 119 -8.49 16.03 -36.00
N ILE A 120 -8.78 16.95 -35.08
CA ILE A 120 -8.26 18.34 -35.12
C ILE A 120 -6.72 18.33 -35.08
N SER A 121 -6.13 17.53 -34.21
CA SER A 121 -4.68 17.41 -34.09
C SER A 121 -4.04 16.85 -35.34
N LYS A 122 -4.62 15.84 -35.99
CA LYS A 122 -4.20 15.31 -37.29
C LYS A 122 -4.32 16.35 -38.38
N ALA A 123 -5.40 17.12 -38.42
CA ALA A 123 -5.58 18.22 -39.36
C ALA A 123 -4.52 19.33 -39.19
N LYS A 124 -4.15 19.66 -37.93
CA LYS A 124 -3.03 20.58 -37.63
C LYS A 124 -1.70 20.05 -38.15
N LEU A 125 -1.40 18.78 -37.91
CA LEU A 125 -0.19 18.14 -38.46
C LEU A 125 -0.13 18.20 -39.98
N CYS A 126 -1.25 17.98 -40.65
CA CYS A 126 -1.33 18.17 -42.12
C CYS A 126 -1.08 19.63 -42.51
N SER A 127 -1.51 20.61 -41.70
CA SER A 127 -1.31 22.03 -41.94
C SER A 127 0.16 22.47 -41.72
N TYR A 128 0.88 21.87 -40.80
CA TYR A 128 2.29 22.21 -40.50
C TYR A 128 3.29 21.51 -41.39
N ALA A 129 2.95 20.35 -41.95
CA ALA A 129 3.80 19.55 -42.82
C ALA A 129 4.15 20.23 -44.19
N GLU A 130 3.70 21.46 -44.38
CA GLU A 130 3.86 22.15 -45.64
C GLU A 130 5.05 23.06 -45.72
N LEU A 131 6.13 22.54 -46.28
CA LEU A 131 7.24 23.36 -46.71
C LEU A 131 7.27 23.52 -48.25
N SER A 132 6.45 22.83 -49.04
CA SER A 132 6.35 22.93 -50.48
C SER A 132 4.96 22.60 -51.04
N PRO A 133 4.56 23.18 -52.20
CA PRO A 133 3.27 22.89 -52.85
C PRO A 133 3.09 21.42 -53.23
N GLU A 134 4.17 20.71 -53.46
CA GLU A 134 4.20 19.32 -53.97
C GLU A 134 3.99 18.28 -52.84
N THR A 135 4.21 18.67 -51.59
CA THR A 135 4.15 17.77 -50.43
C THR A 135 2.96 18.03 -49.49
N GLY A 136 2.08 18.96 -49.89
CA GLY A 136 0.96 19.40 -49.04
C GLY A 136 -0.10 18.33 -48.79
N ARG A 137 -0.38 18.11 -47.50
CA ARG A 137 -1.46 17.23 -47.06
C ARG A 137 -2.75 18.01 -46.73
N ASN A 138 -2.92 19.19 -47.38
CA ASN A 138 -4.04 20.09 -47.03
C ASN A 138 -5.41 19.47 -47.28
N ASP A 139 -5.60 18.71 -48.39
CA ASP A 139 -6.88 18.06 -48.67
C ASP A 139 -7.20 16.95 -47.68
N GLU A 140 -6.18 16.19 -47.25
CA GLU A 140 -6.31 15.23 -46.16
C GLU A 140 -6.63 15.92 -44.86
N GLY A 141 -5.93 16.99 -44.54
CA GLY A 141 -6.20 17.84 -43.35
C GLY A 141 -7.62 18.40 -43.33
N LEU A 142 -8.12 18.89 -44.48
CA LEU A 142 -9.51 19.34 -44.63
C LEU A 142 -10.50 18.23 -44.33
N THR A 143 -10.25 17.01 -44.80
CA THR A 143 -11.10 15.85 -44.51
C THR A 143 -11.19 15.58 -42.99
N TYR A 144 -10.04 15.54 -42.32
CA TYR A 144 -10.04 15.34 -40.85
C TYR A 144 -10.72 16.48 -40.12
N ALA A 145 -10.45 17.74 -40.50
CA ALA A 145 -11.06 18.89 -39.81
C ALA A 145 -12.57 18.99 -40.01
N GLN A 146 -13.07 18.62 -41.20
CA GLN A 146 -14.52 18.56 -41.50
C GLN A 146 -15.22 17.44 -40.75
N GLU A 147 -14.60 16.24 -40.66
CA GLU A 147 -15.11 15.14 -39.83
C GLU A 147 -15.16 15.54 -38.38
N ALA A 148 -14.09 16.17 -37.86
CA ALA A 148 -14.03 16.67 -36.50
C ALA A 148 -15.12 17.69 -36.21
N LEU A 149 -15.35 18.63 -37.14
CA LEU A 149 -16.40 19.65 -37.00
C LEU A 149 -17.79 19.01 -36.95
N ALA A 150 -18.10 18.11 -37.87
CA ALA A 150 -19.38 17.42 -37.91
C ALA A 150 -19.65 16.66 -36.59
N LEU A 151 -18.65 15.96 -36.08
CA LEU A 151 -18.74 15.24 -34.81
C LEU A 151 -18.88 16.19 -33.63
N ALA A 152 -18.14 17.30 -33.62
CA ALA A 152 -18.24 18.31 -32.56
C ALA A 152 -19.61 19.05 -32.59
N GLU A 153 -20.21 19.24 -33.75
CA GLU A 153 -21.57 19.78 -33.90
C GLU A 153 -22.64 18.82 -33.36
N GLU A 154 -22.55 17.54 -33.70
CA GLU A 154 -23.43 16.48 -33.18
C GLU A 154 -23.39 16.39 -31.64
N LEU A 155 -22.20 16.52 -31.07
CA LEU A 155 -21.98 16.43 -29.61
C LEU A 155 -22.16 17.74 -28.84
N GLY A 156 -22.45 18.86 -29.54
CA GLY A 156 -22.54 20.18 -28.93
C GLY A 156 -21.21 20.65 -28.30
N ALA A 157 -20.06 20.15 -28.79
CA ALA A 157 -18.74 20.44 -28.30
C ALA A 157 -18.18 21.75 -28.88
N VAL A 158 -18.67 22.89 -28.38
CA VAL A 158 -18.40 24.22 -28.95
C VAL A 158 -16.93 24.57 -29.06
N GLU A 159 -16.09 24.15 -28.11
CA GLU A 159 -14.67 24.39 -28.14
C GLU A 159 -14.01 23.71 -29.35
N GLN A 160 -14.32 22.43 -29.58
CA GLN A 160 -13.82 21.69 -30.74
C GLN A 160 -14.40 22.25 -32.05
N GLN A 161 -15.65 22.70 -32.07
CA GLN A 161 -16.23 23.37 -33.26
C GLN A 161 -15.42 24.62 -33.65
N ALA A 162 -15.13 25.49 -32.68
CA ALA A 162 -14.36 26.70 -32.95
C ALA A 162 -12.93 26.38 -33.42
N GLU A 163 -12.30 25.40 -32.78
CA GLU A 163 -10.94 24.97 -33.11
C GLU A 163 -10.87 24.33 -34.51
N ALA A 164 -11.82 23.47 -34.86
CA ALA A 164 -11.94 22.88 -36.20
C ALA A 164 -12.13 23.97 -37.27
N CYS A 165 -12.98 24.98 -37.01
CA CYS A 165 -13.16 26.11 -37.91
C CYS A 165 -11.82 26.86 -38.17
N TYR A 166 -11.04 27.13 -37.14
CA TYR A 166 -9.73 27.77 -37.29
C TYR A 166 -8.77 26.92 -38.12
N VAL A 167 -8.73 25.60 -37.88
CA VAL A 167 -7.87 24.69 -38.65
C VAL A 167 -8.30 24.62 -40.10
N ILE A 168 -9.59 24.54 -40.39
CA ILE A 168 -10.09 24.60 -41.77
C ILE A 168 -9.68 25.92 -42.43
N GLY A 169 -9.85 27.06 -41.77
CA GLY A 169 -9.40 28.34 -42.29
C GLY A 169 -7.90 28.40 -42.55
N SER A 170 -7.08 27.84 -41.66
CA SER A 170 -5.63 27.73 -41.83
C SER A 170 -5.24 26.87 -43.06
N LEU A 171 -5.94 25.75 -43.25
CA LEU A 171 -5.70 24.85 -44.38
C LEU A 171 -6.03 25.55 -45.71
N TYR A 172 -7.09 26.35 -45.80
CA TYR A 172 -7.40 27.18 -46.96
C TYR A 172 -6.33 28.27 -47.20
N ILE A 173 -5.82 28.91 -46.15
CA ILE A 173 -4.69 29.83 -46.24
C ILE A 173 -3.47 29.09 -46.83
N ASN A 174 -3.17 27.90 -46.36
CA ASN A 174 -2.02 27.12 -46.84
C ASN A 174 -2.21 26.72 -48.35
N LYS A 175 -3.39 26.26 -48.73
CA LYS A 175 -3.68 25.95 -50.17
C LYS A 175 -3.44 27.13 -51.08
N ASN A 176 -3.72 28.34 -50.59
CA ASN A 176 -3.59 29.57 -51.34
C ASN A 176 -2.17 30.19 -51.31
N ARG A 177 -1.30 29.68 -50.42
CA ARG A 177 0.01 30.27 -50.11
C ARG A 177 0.98 30.39 -51.30
N TRP A 178 0.91 29.46 -52.21
CA TRP A 178 1.83 29.34 -53.35
C TRP A 178 1.23 29.77 -54.67
N LEU A 179 -0.04 30.27 -54.66
CA LEU A 179 -0.74 30.73 -55.85
C LEU A 179 -0.41 32.21 -56.10
N ASP A 180 -0.05 32.55 -57.34
CA ASP A 180 0.16 33.91 -57.77
C ASP A 180 -0.47 34.10 -59.16
N PRO A 181 -1.53 34.87 -59.25
CA PRO A 181 -2.26 35.55 -58.18
C PRO A 181 -2.98 34.57 -57.22
N ILE A 182 -3.25 35.01 -56.00
CA ILE A 182 -4.01 34.23 -55.02
C ILE A 182 -5.40 33.87 -55.51
N ASP A 183 -5.88 32.68 -55.20
CA ASP A 183 -7.24 32.28 -55.51
C ASP A 183 -8.20 33.00 -54.55
N ARG A 184 -9.07 33.82 -55.14
CA ARG A 184 -10.02 34.64 -54.36
C ARG A 184 -11.09 33.82 -53.65
N GLU A 185 -11.45 32.65 -54.16
CA GLU A 185 -12.45 31.79 -53.52
C GLU A 185 -11.83 31.09 -52.30
N LEU A 186 -10.61 30.54 -52.39
CA LEU A 186 -9.91 30.00 -51.24
C LEU A 186 -9.66 31.05 -50.18
N TYR A 187 -9.32 32.28 -50.57
CA TYR A 187 -9.16 33.42 -49.67
C TYR A 187 -10.46 33.75 -48.91
N ARG A 188 -11.59 33.83 -49.65
CA ARG A 188 -12.91 34.10 -49.06
C ARG A 188 -13.31 32.98 -48.06
N GLN A 189 -13.15 31.71 -48.46
CA GLN A 189 -13.45 30.55 -47.61
C GLN A 189 -12.64 30.57 -46.32
N ALA A 190 -11.32 30.84 -46.42
CA ALA A 190 -10.48 30.98 -45.25
C ALA A 190 -11.01 31.99 -44.25
N GLY A 191 -11.40 33.19 -44.74
CA GLY A 191 -11.96 34.26 -43.91
C GLY A 191 -13.28 33.91 -43.26
N GLU A 192 -14.16 33.20 -43.97
CA GLU A 192 -15.47 32.73 -43.44
C GLU A 192 -15.29 31.72 -42.32
N TRP A 193 -14.42 30.71 -42.49
CA TRP A 193 -14.17 29.72 -41.45
C TRP A 193 -13.49 30.33 -40.21
N ILE A 194 -12.50 31.21 -40.39
CA ILE A 194 -11.90 31.95 -39.28
C ILE A 194 -12.96 32.80 -38.55
N GLY A 195 -13.83 33.52 -39.33
CA GLY A 195 -14.93 34.30 -38.74
C GLY A 195 -15.90 33.45 -37.91
N ARG A 196 -16.29 32.27 -38.44
CA ARG A 196 -17.14 31.33 -37.72
C ARG A 196 -16.50 30.86 -36.40
N GLY A 197 -15.20 30.50 -36.42
CA GLY A 197 -14.46 30.12 -35.22
C GLY A 197 -14.41 31.26 -34.20
N GLN A 198 -14.19 32.51 -34.63
CA GLN A 198 -14.19 33.68 -33.76
C GLN A 198 -15.56 33.90 -33.10
N THR A 199 -16.65 33.88 -33.89
CA THR A 199 -18.01 34.03 -33.37
C THR A 199 -18.33 32.98 -32.30
N LEU A 200 -17.93 31.72 -32.51
CA LEU A 200 -18.09 30.64 -31.50
C LEU A 200 -17.27 30.92 -30.23
N ALA A 201 -16.00 31.34 -30.37
CA ALA A 201 -15.13 31.63 -29.26
C ALA A 201 -15.61 32.85 -28.41
N GLU A 202 -16.14 33.89 -29.08
CA GLU A 202 -16.67 35.10 -28.46
C GLU A 202 -17.96 34.81 -27.73
N ALA A 203 -18.91 34.15 -28.40
CA ALA A 203 -20.24 33.83 -27.85
C ALA A 203 -20.17 32.91 -26.60
N ASN A 204 -19.14 32.13 -26.45
CA ASN A 204 -18.95 31.18 -25.34
C ASN A 204 -17.80 31.59 -24.38
N ASP A 205 -17.29 32.80 -24.54
CA ASP A 205 -16.23 33.38 -23.69
C ASP A 205 -15.03 32.47 -23.48
N ILE A 206 -14.44 31.94 -24.59
CA ILE A 206 -13.29 31.02 -24.54
C ILE A 206 -11.98 31.79 -24.81
N PRO A 207 -11.23 32.23 -23.75
CA PRO A 207 -10.10 33.16 -23.94
C PRO A 207 -8.99 32.62 -24.83
N ARG A 208 -8.65 31.35 -24.71
CA ARG A 208 -7.64 30.67 -25.53
C ARG A 208 -7.99 30.75 -27.03
N LEU A 209 -9.25 30.49 -27.37
CA LEU A 209 -9.70 30.49 -28.76
C LEU A 209 -9.92 31.91 -29.29
N LYS A 210 -10.26 32.88 -28.46
CA LYS A 210 -10.25 34.30 -28.86
C LYS A 210 -8.85 34.74 -29.30
N ARG A 211 -7.80 34.42 -28.51
CA ARG A 211 -6.39 34.70 -28.90
C ARG A 211 -5.98 33.98 -30.17
N ASN A 212 -6.34 32.68 -30.31
CA ASN A 212 -6.09 31.93 -31.54
C ASN A 212 -6.73 32.58 -32.75
N GLY A 213 -7.97 33.04 -32.62
CA GLY A 213 -8.71 33.76 -33.69
C GLY A 213 -7.95 34.98 -34.19
N ILE A 214 -7.38 35.79 -33.30
CA ILE A 214 -6.56 36.95 -33.67
C ILE A 214 -5.36 36.51 -34.54
N MET A 215 -4.65 35.42 -34.15
CA MET A 215 -3.51 34.90 -34.89
C MET A 215 -3.89 34.40 -36.28
N PHE A 216 -5.00 33.67 -36.40
CA PHE A 216 -5.50 33.19 -37.72
C PHE A 216 -5.97 34.34 -38.61
N ARG A 217 -6.64 35.32 -38.04
CA ARG A 217 -7.10 36.53 -38.76
C ARG A 217 -5.92 37.33 -39.26
N SER A 218 -4.80 37.45 -38.46
CA SER A 218 -3.58 38.09 -38.90
C SER A 218 -2.99 37.42 -40.14
N ARG A 219 -2.88 36.09 -40.13
CA ARG A 219 -2.36 35.33 -41.30
C ARG A 219 -3.25 35.51 -42.55
N TRP A 220 -4.56 35.55 -42.36
CA TRP A 220 -5.51 35.75 -43.46
C TRP A 220 -5.40 37.16 -44.09
N TYR A 221 -5.32 38.21 -43.28
CA TYR A 221 -5.09 39.57 -43.80
C TYR A 221 -3.76 39.70 -44.55
N GLN A 222 -2.71 39.13 -43.97
CA GLN A 222 -1.38 39.13 -44.59
C GLN A 222 -1.35 38.49 -45.99
N GLN A 223 -2.11 37.43 -46.20
CA GLN A 223 -2.20 36.76 -47.51
C GLN A 223 -2.98 37.64 -48.56
N GLY A 224 -3.89 38.45 -48.13
CA GLY A 224 -4.74 39.25 -49.02
C GLY A 224 -4.20 40.64 -49.30
N ASP A 225 -3.01 41.00 -48.88
CA ASP A 225 -2.42 42.37 -48.96
C ASP A 225 -3.39 43.48 -48.43
N ARG A 226 -4.15 43.15 -47.39
CA ARG A 226 -5.14 44.06 -46.78
C ARG A 226 -4.57 44.69 -45.50
N ASP A 227 -3.45 45.34 -45.63
CA ASP A 227 -2.67 45.84 -44.50
C ASP A 227 -3.40 46.92 -43.69
N GLU A 228 -4.07 47.87 -44.34
CA GLU A 228 -4.86 48.91 -43.68
C GLU A 228 -6.05 48.33 -42.89
N GLU A 229 -6.69 47.31 -43.42
CA GLU A 229 -7.79 46.64 -42.69
C GLU A 229 -7.27 45.81 -41.50
N ALA A 230 -6.13 45.19 -41.71
CA ALA A 230 -5.43 44.49 -40.62
C ALA A 230 -5.08 45.43 -39.50
N ILE A 231 -4.50 46.60 -39.81
CA ILE A 231 -4.16 47.65 -38.81
C ILE A 231 -5.40 48.03 -38.01
N ARG A 232 -6.50 48.45 -38.69
CA ARG A 232 -7.74 48.84 -38.02
C ARG A 232 -8.30 47.74 -37.11
N TYR A 233 -8.22 46.49 -37.57
CA TYR A 233 -8.69 45.34 -36.79
C TYR A 233 -7.80 45.12 -35.53
N PHE A 234 -6.48 45.21 -35.66
CA PHE A 234 -5.57 44.96 -34.52
C PHE A 234 -5.59 46.11 -33.51
N GLU A 235 -5.69 47.37 -33.95
CA GLU A 235 -5.91 48.50 -33.06
C GLU A 235 -7.20 48.33 -32.25
N GLN A 236 -8.33 47.95 -32.89
CA GLN A 236 -9.59 47.71 -32.24
C GLN A 236 -9.50 46.54 -31.22
N VAL A 237 -8.80 45.46 -31.57
CA VAL A 237 -8.63 44.33 -30.65
C VAL A 237 -7.76 44.76 -29.47
N GLN A 238 -6.69 45.52 -29.70
CA GLN A 238 -5.81 46.03 -28.66
C GLN A 238 -6.54 46.87 -27.62
N ASP A 239 -7.43 47.78 -28.08
CA ASP A 239 -8.28 48.59 -27.21
C ASP A 239 -9.27 47.80 -26.36
N SER A 240 -9.58 46.56 -26.77
CA SER A 240 -10.50 45.66 -26.08
C SER A 240 -9.85 44.64 -25.17
N LEU A 241 -8.51 44.57 -25.16
CA LEU A 241 -7.76 43.61 -24.32
C LEU A 241 -7.78 44.04 -22.84
N ASP A 242 -7.68 43.01 -21.97
CA ASP A 242 -7.38 43.25 -20.56
C ASP A 242 -5.99 43.87 -20.41
N GLU A 243 -5.86 44.86 -19.55
CA GLU A 243 -4.57 45.57 -19.29
C GLU A 243 -3.44 44.60 -18.85
N THR A 244 -3.77 43.45 -18.34
CA THR A 244 -2.83 42.42 -17.86
C THR A 244 -2.51 41.34 -18.90
N ASP A 245 -3.18 41.31 -20.06
CA ASP A 245 -2.89 40.33 -21.14
C ASP A 245 -1.70 40.80 -21.99
N TYR A 246 -0.54 40.95 -21.33
CA TYR A 246 0.71 41.40 -21.94
C TYR A 246 1.17 40.54 -23.11
N LEU A 247 0.89 39.21 -23.05
CA LEU A 247 1.29 38.29 -24.10
C LEU A 247 0.54 38.56 -25.42
N THR A 248 -0.79 38.67 -25.34
CA THR A 248 -1.59 38.95 -26.54
C THR A 248 -1.32 40.35 -27.07
N ALA A 249 -1.22 41.34 -26.17
CA ALA A 249 -0.91 42.71 -26.55
C ALA A 249 0.44 42.86 -27.25
N SER A 250 1.53 42.25 -26.70
CA SER A 250 2.84 42.24 -27.35
C SER A 250 2.84 41.55 -28.73
N ALA A 251 2.09 40.44 -28.85
CA ALA A 251 1.95 39.78 -30.16
C ALA A 251 1.26 40.67 -31.20
N LEU A 252 0.28 41.50 -30.80
CA LEU A 252 -0.35 42.48 -31.67
C LEU A 252 0.61 43.59 -32.05
N ASP A 253 1.40 44.10 -31.11
CA ASP A 253 2.41 45.14 -31.35
C ASP A 253 3.44 44.68 -32.40
N ASP A 254 3.96 43.43 -32.27
CA ASP A 254 4.88 42.88 -33.30
C ASP A 254 4.24 42.83 -34.69
N ARG A 255 2.93 42.56 -34.79
CA ARG A 255 2.21 42.60 -36.04
C ARG A 255 2.04 44.02 -36.57
N LEU A 256 1.65 44.93 -35.68
CA LEU A 256 1.51 46.34 -36.06
C LEU A 256 2.83 46.99 -36.52
N VAL A 257 3.96 46.68 -35.85
CA VAL A 257 5.28 47.07 -36.35
C VAL A 257 5.49 46.71 -37.82
N ARG A 258 5.23 45.45 -38.20
CA ARG A 258 5.38 44.94 -39.55
C ARG A 258 4.42 45.60 -40.54
N LEU A 259 3.16 45.80 -40.12
CA LEU A 259 2.12 46.40 -40.95
C LEU A 259 2.42 47.88 -41.20
N TYR A 260 2.71 48.67 -40.19
CA TYR A 260 3.08 50.10 -40.30
C TYR A 260 4.36 50.28 -41.14
N THR A 261 5.33 49.37 -41.01
CA THR A 261 6.51 49.40 -41.87
C THR A 261 6.15 49.19 -43.34
N ARG A 262 5.22 48.29 -43.67
CA ARG A 262 4.80 48.03 -45.05
C ARG A 262 3.99 49.18 -45.65
N VAL A 263 3.10 49.79 -44.86
CA VAL A 263 2.30 50.93 -45.33
C VAL A 263 3.05 52.25 -45.33
N GLY A 264 4.33 52.26 -44.90
CA GLY A 264 5.18 53.46 -44.93
C GLY A 264 4.92 54.45 -43.80
N GLU A 265 4.48 53.95 -42.64
CA GLU A 265 4.28 54.77 -41.42
C GLU A 265 5.36 54.47 -40.34
N PRO A 266 6.62 54.88 -40.52
CA PRO A 266 7.72 54.45 -39.66
C PRO A 266 7.62 54.95 -38.26
N GLN A 267 6.97 56.13 -38.02
CA GLN A 267 6.78 56.66 -36.67
C GLN A 267 5.88 55.77 -35.83
N LYS A 268 4.75 55.30 -36.37
CA LYS A 268 3.85 54.39 -35.70
C LYS A 268 4.45 52.98 -35.53
N ALA A 269 5.30 52.56 -36.50
CA ALA A 269 6.05 51.33 -36.35
C ALA A 269 6.99 51.35 -35.15
N LEU A 270 7.67 52.50 -34.93
CA LEU A 270 8.56 52.71 -33.76
C LEU A 270 7.77 52.72 -32.44
N GLU A 271 6.65 53.43 -32.38
CA GLU A 271 5.75 53.46 -31.21
C GLU A 271 5.28 52.07 -30.85
N SER A 272 4.79 51.28 -31.83
CA SER A 272 4.38 49.90 -31.61
C SER A 272 5.54 49.01 -31.17
N HIS A 273 6.78 49.30 -31.64
CA HIS A 273 7.97 48.55 -31.20
C HIS A 273 8.30 48.81 -29.73
N ASP A 274 8.21 50.06 -29.30
CA ASP A 274 8.47 50.45 -27.91
C ASP A 274 7.41 49.81 -26.99
N ASP A 275 6.15 49.82 -27.40
CA ASP A 275 5.04 49.14 -26.72
C ASP A 275 5.27 47.62 -26.62
N TYR A 276 5.72 46.97 -27.71
CA TYR A 276 6.11 45.60 -27.73
C TYR A 276 7.17 45.27 -26.69
N VAL A 277 8.26 46.06 -26.66
CA VAL A 277 9.37 45.86 -25.69
C VAL A 277 8.85 45.99 -24.25
N PHE A 278 8.06 47.03 -23.98
CA PHE A 278 7.51 47.28 -22.67
C PHE A 278 6.60 46.15 -22.18
N ARG A 279 5.65 45.71 -23.04
CA ARG A 279 4.70 44.63 -22.73
C ARG A 279 5.39 43.28 -22.58
N MET A 280 6.40 43.01 -23.42
CA MET A 280 7.17 41.78 -23.32
C MET A 280 7.98 41.74 -21.99
N GLN A 281 8.55 42.84 -21.56
CA GLN A 281 9.20 42.92 -20.24
C GLN A 281 8.20 42.65 -19.10
N LYS A 282 7.01 43.24 -19.17
CA LYS A 282 5.96 42.98 -18.18
C LYS A 282 5.53 41.53 -18.15
N TYR A 283 5.36 40.92 -19.32
CA TYR A 283 5.05 39.50 -19.44
C TYR A 283 6.12 38.59 -18.79
N ILE A 284 7.42 38.90 -19.07
CA ILE A 284 8.54 38.15 -18.49
C ILE A 284 8.53 38.26 -16.97
N LEU A 285 8.34 39.45 -16.41
CA LEU A 285 8.27 39.67 -14.96
C LEU A 285 7.09 38.90 -14.34
N GLN A 286 5.92 38.96 -14.96
CA GLN A 286 4.74 38.21 -14.49
C GLN A 286 5.02 36.71 -14.49
N LYS A 287 5.67 36.18 -15.54
CA LYS A 287 6.03 34.77 -15.61
C LYS A 287 7.08 34.36 -14.56
N GLN A 288 8.02 35.23 -14.26
CA GLN A 288 8.98 35.00 -13.18
C GLN A 288 8.28 34.92 -11.81
N ASP A 289 7.35 35.85 -11.53
CA ASP A 289 6.58 35.83 -10.29
C ASP A 289 5.71 34.58 -10.17
N GLU A 290 5.01 34.19 -11.23
CA GLU A 290 4.23 32.93 -11.28
C GLU A 290 5.12 31.71 -10.99
N THR A 291 6.31 31.67 -11.60
CA THR A 291 7.27 30.56 -11.41
C THR A 291 7.80 30.51 -9.98
N LEU A 292 8.10 31.67 -9.38
CA LEU A 292 8.54 31.75 -7.98
C LEU A 292 7.46 31.27 -7.02
N GLN A 293 6.20 31.71 -7.21
CA GLN A 293 5.05 31.27 -6.39
C GLN A 293 4.81 29.75 -6.50
N GLU A 294 4.97 29.19 -7.72
CA GLU A 294 4.88 27.74 -7.89
C GLU A 294 6.02 26.99 -7.18
N MET A 295 7.25 27.51 -7.27
CA MET A 295 8.39 26.92 -6.55
C MET A 295 8.18 26.92 -5.05
N GLU A 296 7.70 28.04 -4.48
CA GLU A 296 7.35 28.15 -3.06
C GLU A 296 6.27 27.14 -2.68
N THR A 297 5.21 27.05 -3.48
CA THR A 297 4.10 26.10 -3.24
C THR A 297 4.60 24.65 -3.28
N ARG A 298 5.47 24.29 -4.25
CA ARG A 298 6.06 22.95 -4.34
C ARG A 298 6.98 22.66 -3.16
N PHE A 299 7.78 23.65 -2.74
CA PHE A 299 8.65 23.49 -1.58
C PHE A 299 7.85 23.23 -0.30
N ASP A 300 6.79 23.99 -0.07
CA ASP A 300 5.88 23.82 1.07
C ASP A 300 5.18 22.45 1.07
N LEU A 301 4.79 21.98 -0.12
CA LEU A 301 4.18 20.65 -0.30
C LEU A 301 5.18 19.54 0.05
N GLN A 302 6.40 19.61 -0.47
CA GLN A 302 7.46 18.65 -0.16
C GLN A 302 7.84 18.67 1.33
N GLU A 303 7.86 19.84 1.96
CA GLU A 303 8.13 19.92 3.39
C GLU A 303 7.02 19.27 4.21
N LYS A 304 5.75 19.48 3.86
CA LYS A 304 4.61 18.80 4.48
C LYS A 304 4.65 17.28 4.28
N GLU A 305 4.99 16.81 3.10
CA GLU A 305 5.16 15.37 2.83
C GLU A 305 6.26 14.76 3.70
N ARG A 306 7.44 15.41 3.78
CA ARG A 306 8.53 14.98 4.67
C ARG A 306 8.11 14.96 6.15
N GLN A 307 7.32 15.94 6.59
CA GLN A 307 6.80 15.98 7.96
C GLN A 307 5.82 14.83 8.21
N LEU A 308 4.93 14.51 7.25
CA LEU A 308 4.01 13.37 7.32
C LEU A 308 4.77 12.04 7.38
N GLU A 309 5.80 11.86 6.55
CA GLU A 309 6.64 10.68 6.59
C GLU A 309 7.35 10.52 7.95
N ARG A 310 7.96 11.60 8.47
CA ARG A 310 8.57 11.58 9.81
C ARG A 310 7.58 11.19 10.89
N ARG A 311 6.35 11.73 10.86
CA ARG A 311 5.28 11.34 11.79
C ARG A 311 4.89 9.87 11.64
N ARG A 312 4.80 9.36 10.41
CA ARG A 312 4.54 7.93 10.15
C ARG A 312 5.62 7.06 10.78
N TYR A 313 6.90 7.37 10.59
CA TYR A 313 8.01 6.63 11.22
C TYR A 313 7.96 6.71 12.75
N GLN A 314 7.65 7.86 13.33
CA GLN A 314 7.49 8.01 14.79
C GLN A 314 6.37 7.14 15.34
N VAL A 315 5.21 7.12 14.69
CA VAL A 315 4.08 6.25 15.08
C VAL A 315 4.47 4.77 14.98
N LEU A 316 5.16 4.38 13.93
CA LEU A 316 5.60 2.99 13.71
C LEU A 316 6.60 2.54 14.80
N LEU A 317 7.54 3.40 15.18
CA LEU A 317 8.47 3.15 16.28
C LEU A 317 7.76 3.04 17.64
N LEU A 318 6.76 3.88 17.89
CA LEU A 318 5.95 3.79 19.11
C LEU A 318 5.16 2.48 19.19
N VAL A 319 4.55 2.06 18.09
CA VAL A 319 3.84 0.78 18.00
C VAL A 319 4.80 -0.39 18.25
N LEU A 320 5.98 -0.36 17.63
CA LEU A 320 7.01 -1.38 17.84
C LEU A 320 7.46 -1.45 19.31
N ALA A 321 7.69 -0.30 19.94
CA ALA A 321 8.07 -0.23 21.36
C ALA A 321 6.98 -0.80 22.26
N LEU A 322 5.70 -0.52 21.98
CA LEU A 322 4.57 -1.08 22.70
C LEU A 322 4.48 -2.60 22.55
N VAL A 323 4.68 -3.13 21.35
CA VAL A 323 4.70 -4.59 21.09
C VAL A 323 5.84 -5.26 21.84
N LEU A 324 7.05 -4.69 21.83
CA LEU A 324 8.20 -5.22 22.54
C LEU A 324 8.00 -5.19 24.07
N SER A 325 7.41 -4.11 24.60
CA SER A 325 7.09 -4.01 26.02
C SER A 325 6.04 -5.04 26.45
N ALA A 326 5.00 -5.25 25.64
CA ALA A 326 3.99 -6.29 25.90
C ALA A 326 4.61 -7.69 25.89
N LEU A 327 5.51 -7.97 24.95
CA LEU A 327 6.24 -9.24 24.89
C LEU A 327 7.11 -9.45 26.12
N ALA A 328 7.84 -8.41 26.56
CA ALA A 328 8.67 -8.46 27.78
C ALA A 328 7.80 -8.75 29.03
N ILE A 329 6.65 -8.11 29.15
CA ILE A 329 5.71 -8.36 30.27
C ILE A 329 5.23 -9.83 30.25
N LEU A 330 4.90 -10.37 29.08
CA LEU A 330 4.48 -11.76 28.93
C LEU A 330 5.59 -12.75 29.33
N LEU A 331 6.85 -12.47 28.95
CA LEU A 331 8.01 -13.28 29.32
C LEU A 331 8.25 -13.27 30.83
N VAL A 332 8.20 -12.07 31.45
CA VAL A 332 8.37 -11.93 32.89
C VAL A 332 7.22 -12.65 33.65
N ALA A 333 5.97 -12.48 33.21
CA ALA A 333 4.84 -13.18 33.79
C ALA A 333 4.97 -14.71 33.64
N GLY A 334 5.47 -15.20 32.51
CA GLY A 334 5.77 -16.61 32.29
C GLY A 334 6.84 -17.14 33.23
N TYR A 335 7.92 -16.37 33.40
CA TYR A 335 9.01 -16.70 34.33
C TYR A 335 8.53 -16.74 35.79
N LEU A 336 7.77 -15.72 36.25
CA LEU A 336 7.23 -15.66 37.61
C LEU A 336 6.28 -16.84 37.90
N ARG A 337 5.43 -17.21 36.93
CA ARG A 337 4.57 -18.40 37.05
C ARG A 337 5.36 -19.68 37.22
N LYS A 338 6.46 -19.84 36.43
CA LYS A 338 7.34 -21.02 36.52
C LYS A 338 8.08 -21.05 37.88
N ALA A 339 8.54 -19.90 38.36
CA ALA A 339 9.18 -19.77 39.69
C ALA A 339 8.21 -20.09 40.82
N HIS A 340 6.99 -19.56 40.74
CA HIS A 340 5.95 -19.85 41.75
C HIS A 340 5.60 -21.35 41.80
N ARG A 341 5.44 -22.01 40.64
CA ARG A 341 5.18 -23.47 40.60
C ARG A 341 6.30 -24.27 41.27
N ARG A 342 7.56 -23.90 41.02
CA ARG A 342 8.74 -24.54 41.64
C ARG A 342 8.76 -24.31 43.16
N ALA A 343 8.42 -23.11 43.60
CA ALA A 343 8.36 -22.79 45.02
C ALA A 343 7.28 -23.62 45.76
N VAL A 344 6.10 -23.75 45.14
CA VAL A 344 5.01 -24.59 45.71
C VAL A 344 5.39 -26.08 45.75
N GLU A 345 6.11 -26.57 44.74
CA GLU A 345 6.60 -27.96 44.67
C GLU A 345 7.65 -28.23 45.75
N LEU A 346 8.58 -27.31 45.91
CA LEU A 346 9.59 -27.39 47.00
C LEU A 346 8.96 -27.35 48.40
N GLN A 347 7.93 -26.50 48.58
CA GLN A 347 7.22 -26.43 49.84
C GLN A 347 6.53 -27.76 50.17
N ARG A 348 5.86 -28.37 49.20
CA ARG A 348 5.21 -29.70 49.37
C ARG A 348 6.19 -30.78 49.72
N LEU A 349 7.38 -30.78 49.09
CA LEU A 349 8.46 -31.72 49.45
C LEU A 349 9.01 -31.49 50.84
N SER A 350 9.14 -30.24 51.27
CA SER A 350 9.53 -29.87 52.65
C SER A 350 8.52 -30.34 53.67
N ASP A 351 7.22 -30.06 53.43
CA ASP A 351 6.13 -30.48 54.30
C ASP A 351 6.07 -32.02 54.46
N SER A 352 6.22 -32.73 53.32
CA SER A 352 6.25 -34.18 53.34
C SER A 352 7.47 -34.74 54.11
N LYS A 353 8.65 -34.09 53.92
CA LYS A 353 9.84 -34.45 54.68
C LYS A 353 9.66 -34.24 56.17
N GLU A 354 9.05 -33.15 56.59
CA GLU A 354 8.78 -32.82 57.98
C GLU A 354 7.82 -33.82 58.62
N GLN A 355 6.75 -34.20 57.91
CA GLN A 355 5.84 -35.26 58.38
C GLN A 355 6.53 -36.60 58.61
N ILE A 356 7.43 -37.00 57.69
CA ILE A 356 8.21 -38.23 57.85
C ILE A 356 9.14 -38.14 59.07
N ILE A 357 9.83 -37.01 59.26
CA ILE A 357 10.71 -36.81 60.44
C ILE A 357 9.94 -36.84 61.72
N GLU A 358 8.75 -36.21 61.77
CA GLU A 358 7.88 -36.21 62.93
C GLU A 358 7.43 -37.64 63.29
N PHE A 359 6.96 -38.39 62.28
CA PHE A 359 6.59 -39.79 62.46
C PHE A 359 7.74 -40.61 63.01
N LEU A 360 8.90 -40.54 62.33
CA LEU A 360 10.10 -41.27 62.76
C LEU A 360 10.54 -40.90 64.22
N SER A 361 10.43 -39.64 64.57
CA SER A 361 10.86 -39.17 65.89
C SER A 361 9.84 -39.55 66.97
N ARG A 362 8.51 -39.32 66.73
CA ARG A 362 7.50 -39.53 67.72
C ARG A 362 7.07 -40.99 67.88
N ASP A 363 6.85 -41.66 66.73
CA ASP A 363 6.16 -42.95 66.78
C ASP A 363 7.16 -44.15 66.72
N ILE A 364 8.43 -43.86 66.41
CA ILE A 364 9.48 -44.92 66.40
C ILE A 364 10.58 -44.63 67.41
N ARG A 365 11.28 -43.49 67.27
CA ARG A 365 12.49 -43.19 68.06
C ARG A 365 12.24 -43.04 69.55
N ASN A 366 11.16 -42.28 69.92
CA ASN A 366 10.86 -42.05 71.34
C ASN A 366 10.39 -43.33 72.04
N PRO A 367 9.46 -44.10 71.48
CA PRO A 367 9.11 -45.38 72.16
C PRO A 367 10.29 -46.39 72.17
N ALA A 368 11.10 -46.43 71.10
CA ALA A 368 12.28 -47.32 71.11
C ALA A 368 13.31 -46.94 72.16
N ASN A 369 13.53 -45.64 72.36
CA ASN A 369 14.43 -45.15 73.44
C ASN A 369 13.88 -45.50 74.84
N THR A 370 12.55 -45.30 75.00
CA THR A 370 11.89 -45.65 76.29
C THR A 370 12.00 -47.14 76.60
N MET A 371 11.75 -47.99 75.61
CA MET A 371 11.97 -49.43 75.75
C MET A 371 13.42 -49.82 76.03
N ALA A 372 14.38 -49.13 75.42
CA ALA A 372 15.81 -49.38 75.69
C ALA A 372 16.19 -48.98 77.13
N GLU A 373 15.64 -47.85 77.67
CA GLU A 373 15.84 -47.43 78.97
C GLU A 373 15.20 -48.40 80.02
N GLU A 374 13.99 -48.86 79.70
CA GLU A 374 13.30 -49.85 80.53
C GLU A 374 14.05 -51.20 80.59
N ILE A 375 14.57 -51.66 79.44
CA ILE A 375 15.43 -52.85 79.33
C ILE A 375 16.71 -52.66 80.21
N ALA A 376 17.35 -51.48 80.09
CA ALA A 376 18.53 -51.18 80.86
C ALA A 376 18.27 -51.18 82.35
N THR A 377 17.16 -50.57 82.78
CA THR A 377 16.70 -50.55 84.20
C THR A 377 16.32 -51.92 84.69
N LEU A 378 15.68 -52.74 83.88
CA LEU A 378 15.29 -54.09 84.17
C LEU A 378 16.53 -54.99 84.31
N SER A 379 17.52 -54.81 83.45
CA SER A 379 18.82 -55.49 83.55
C SER A 379 19.59 -55.12 84.79
N ALA A 380 19.60 -53.83 85.17
CA ALA A 380 20.29 -53.37 86.38
C ALA A 380 19.59 -53.85 87.67
N ALA A 381 18.29 -54.00 87.70
CA ALA A 381 17.52 -54.43 88.84
C ALA A 381 17.24 -55.94 88.89
N ALA A 382 17.72 -56.71 87.93
CA ALA A 382 17.36 -58.11 87.76
C ALA A 382 17.68 -58.98 88.92
N SER A 383 18.72 -58.64 89.78
CA SER A 383 19.10 -59.37 90.97
C SER A 383 18.21 -59.04 92.19
N SER A 384 17.38 -58.01 92.16
CA SER A 384 16.59 -57.57 93.29
C SER A 384 15.07 -57.74 93.06
N LEU A 385 14.67 -58.11 91.80
CA LEU A 385 13.23 -58.27 91.47
C LEU A 385 12.85 -59.76 91.55
N SER A 386 11.57 -60.01 91.93
CA SER A 386 11.01 -61.35 91.88
C SER A 386 10.84 -61.88 90.45
N PRO A 387 10.89 -63.19 90.20
CA PRO A 387 10.69 -63.79 88.89
C PRO A 387 9.34 -63.43 88.26
N GLU A 388 8.34 -63.07 89.05
CA GLU A 388 7.02 -62.66 88.55
C GLU A 388 7.01 -61.22 88.01
N GLU A 389 7.71 -60.33 88.69
CA GLU A 389 7.90 -58.91 88.29
C GLU A 389 8.72 -58.81 86.98
N ILE A 390 9.75 -59.63 86.86
CA ILE A 390 10.54 -59.68 85.66
C ILE A 390 9.67 -60.17 84.47
N ARG A 391 8.87 -61.21 84.66
CA ARG A 391 7.98 -61.72 83.66
C ARG A 391 6.90 -60.70 83.24
N GLN A 392 6.39 -59.95 84.18
CA GLN A 392 5.39 -58.89 83.91
C GLN A 392 6.01 -57.77 83.06
N ARG A 393 7.16 -57.21 83.49
CA ARG A 393 7.87 -56.15 82.73
C ARG A 393 8.30 -56.57 81.37
N CYS A 394 8.73 -57.83 81.19
CA CYS A 394 9.05 -58.38 79.84
C CYS A 394 7.79 -58.47 78.97
N ARG A 395 6.62 -58.79 79.58
CA ARG A 395 5.33 -58.79 78.83
C ARG A 395 4.94 -57.37 78.37
N ASP A 396 5.09 -56.39 79.26
CA ASP A 396 4.78 -54.98 79.02
C ASP A 396 5.68 -54.40 77.87
N LEU A 397 7.00 -54.70 77.90
CA LEU A 397 7.96 -54.35 76.83
C LEU A 397 7.61 -55.05 75.55
N ALA A 398 7.20 -56.30 75.54
CA ALA A 398 6.83 -57.01 74.31
C ALA A 398 5.55 -56.46 73.69
N GLU A 399 4.59 -55.97 74.57
CA GLU A 399 3.41 -55.32 74.10
C GLU A 399 3.69 -53.94 73.46
N GLN A 400 4.53 -53.13 74.13
CA GLN A 400 4.99 -51.83 73.62
C GLN A 400 5.69 -52.04 72.27
N ALA A 401 6.57 -53.03 72.10
CA ALA A 401 7.20 -53.37 70.86
C ALA A 401 6.20 -53.78 69.74
N ARG A 402 5.12 -54.48 70.12
CA ARG A 402 4.04 -54.81 69.18
C ARG A 402 3.28 -53.59 68.72
N VAL A 403 3.00 -52.63 69.54
CA VAL A 403 2.33 -51.37 69.19
C VAL A 403 3.21 -50.60 68.22
N VAL A 404 4.48 -50.38 68.51
CA VAL A 404 5.40 -49.70 67.58
C VAL A 404 5.51 -50.40 66.25
N ASN A 405 5.56 -51.74 66.24
CA ASN A 405 5.63 -52.49 64.98
C ASN A 405 4.32 -52.43 64.19
N SER A 406 3.15 -52.37 64.90
CA SER A 406 1.85 -52.13 64.27
C SER A 406 1.79 -50.76 63.62
N ASP A 407 2.20 -49.69 64.34
CA ASP A 407 2.18 -48.32 63.83
C ASP A 407 3.05 -48.15 62.60
N VAL A 408 4.26 -48.77 62.61
CA VAL A 408 5.13 -48.81 61.41
C VAL A 408 4.51 -49.58 60.25
N ALA A 409 3.87 -50.67 60.52
CA ALA A 409 3.23 -51.49 59.49
C ALA A 409 2.02 -50.74 58.89
N ASP A 410 1.22 -50.04 59.71
CA ASP A 410 0.09 -49.24 59.27
C ASP A 410 0.53 -48.02 58.46
N TYR A 411 1.61 -47.33 58.87
CA TYR A 411 2.16 -46.21 58.12
C TYR A 411 2.67 -46.64 56.74
N VAL A 412 3.46 -47.71 56.68
CA VAL A 412 3.96 -48.30 55.41
C VAL A 412 2.82 -48.81 54.58
N GLY A 413 1.84 -49.47 55.17
CA GLY A 413 0.63 -49.95 54.52
C GLY A 413 -0.17 -48.83 53.86
N ASN A 414 -0.41 -47.72 54.57
CA ASN A 414 -1.09 -46.54 54.04
C ASN A 414 -0.31 -45.90 52.87
N LEU A 415 1.01 -45.77 52.94
CA LEU A 415 1.86 -45.32 51.84
C LEU A 415 1.73 -46.19 50.62
N LEU A 416 1.68 -47.50 50.77
CA LEU A 416 1.53 -48.48 49.65
C LEU A 416 0.14 -48.45 49.03
N VAL A 417 -0.91 -48.30 49.87
CA VAL A 417 -2.31 -48.20 49.41
C VAL A 417 -2.51 -46.91 48.61
N ASP A 418 -2.00 -45.75 49.07
CA ASP A 418 -2.13 -44.50 48.32
C ASP A 418 -1.41 -44.54 46.98
N ARG A 419 -0.26 -45.24 46.94
CA ARG A 419 0.49 -45.50 45.70
C ARG A 419 -0.29 -46.43 44.76
N SER A 420 -0.86 -47.50 45.24
CA SER A 420 -1.67 -48.44 44.46
C SER A 420 -2.95 -47.79 43.90
N ARG A 421 -3.61 -46.91 44.70
CA ARG A 421 -4.74 -46.11 44.26
C ARG A 421 -4.40 -45.18 43.11
N LYS A 422 -3.31 -44.45 43.20
CA LYS A 422 -2.86 -43.54 42.13
C LYS A 422 -2.55 -44.24 40.85
N ILE A 423 -2.05 -45.50 40.90
CA ILE A 423 -1.79 -46.32 39.70
C ILE A 423 -3.14 -46.82 39.14
N ALA A 424 -4.09 -47.25 39.95
CA ALA A 424 -5.38 -47.71 39.52
C ALA A 424 -6.22 -46.60 38.85
N ASP A 425 -6.17 -45.40 39.38
CA ASP A 425 -6.90 -44.23 38.84
C ASP A 425 -6.45 -43.83 37.44
N ILE A 426 -5.18 -44.11 37.07
CA ILE A 426 -4.67 -43.83 35.72
C ILE A 426 -5.18 -44.85 34.67
N GLY A 427 -5.68 -46.03 35.15
CA GLY A 427 -6.31 -47.05 34.28
C GLY A 427 -5.39 -47.64 33.21
N LEU A 428 -4.09 -47.82 33.50
CA LEU A 428 -3.13 -48.46 32.61
C LEU A 428 -3.36 -49.96 32.52
N SER A 429 -3.43 -50.51 31.32
CA SER A 429 -3.47 -51.94 31.08
C SER A 429 -2.10 -52.58 31.28
N GLN A 430 -2.07 -53.88 31.53
CA GLN A 430 -0.80 -54.66 31.66
C GLN A 430 0.10 -54.46 30.42
N ARG A 431 -0.50 -54.34 29.26
CA ARG A 431 0.21 -54.16 27.99
C ARG A 431 0.84 -52.76 27.91
N GLU A 432 0.13 -51.77 28.40
CA GLU A 432 0.63 -50.40 28.47
C GLU A 432 1.78 -50.27 29.49
N ILE A 433 1.67 -50.93 30.63
CA ILE A 433 2.77 -50.98 31.63
C ILE A 433 4.00 -51.71 31.04
N GLN A 434 3.84 -52.77 30.27
CA GLN A 434 4.95 -53.45 29.60
C GLN A 434 5.65 -52.54 28.60
N ILE A 435 4.92 -51.76 27.83
CA ILE A 435 5.49 -50.79 26.87
C ILE A 435 6.23 -49.67 27.58
N ILE A 436 5.71 -49.19 28.75
CA ILE A 436 6.41 -48.20 29.57
C ILE A 436 7.74 -48.74 30.04
N ARG A 437 7.78 -49.95 30.57
CA ARG A 437 9.03 -50.61 31.07
C ARG A 437 10.06 -50.78 29.96
N LEU A 438 9.65 -51.30 28.81
CA LEU A 438 10.56 -51.48 27.67
C LEU A 438 11.07 -50.13 27.10
N SER A 439 10.22 -49.09 27.16
CA SER A 439 10.66 -47.73 26.80
C SER A 439 11.67 -47.17 27.79
N ALA A 440 11.56 -47.46 29.07
CA ALA A 440 12.51 -47.06 30.09
C ALA A 440 13.87 -47.81 29.99
N GLU A 441 13.85 -49.02 29.43
CA GLU A 441 15.10 -49.75 29.05
C GLU A 441 15.77 -49.14 27.82
N GLY A 442 15.22 -48.09 27.22
CA GLY A 442 15.81 -47.36 26.10
C GLY A 442 15.42 -47.93 24.73
N LEU A 443 14.55 -48.93 24.63
CA LEU A 443 14.17 -49.55 23.36
C LEU A 443 13.31 -48.61 22.47
N LYS A 444 13.63 -48.60 21.20
CA LYS A 444 12.84 -47.89 20.18
C LYS A 444 11.51 -48.61 19.89
N ALA A 445 10.56 -47.94 19.28
CA ALA A 445 9.25 -48.50 18.96
C ALA A 445 9.34 -49.79 18.09
N THR A 446 10.32 -49.90 17.20
CA THR A 446 10.61 -51.05 16.37
C THR A 446 11.07 -52.25 17.24
N GLU A 447 12.02 -52.03 18.13
CA GLU A 447 12.58 -53.07 19.02
C GLU A 447 11.53 -53.55 20.04
N ILE A 448 10.67 -52.61 20.52
CA ILE A 448 9.54 -52.99 21.38
C ILE A 448 8.55 -53.84 20.61
N ALA A 449 8.21 -53.46 19.36
CA ALA A 449 7.31 -54.21 18.51
C ALA A 449 7.76 -55.65 18.30
N ASP A 450 9.03 -55.84 17.99
CA ASP A 450 9.63 -57.18 17.83
C ASP A 450 9.63 -58.00 19.14
N ARG A 451 9.93 -57.34 20.27
CA ARG A 451 10.03 -58.04 21.57
C ARG A 451 8.70 -58.47 22.15
N ILE A 452 7.62 -57.78 21.77
CA ILE A 452 6.26 -58.08 22.28
C ILE A 452 5.32 -58.59 21.20
N PHE A 453 5.86 -58.93 20.01
CA PHE A 453 5.12 -59.50 18.88
C PHE A 453 3.92 -58.63 18.43
N LEU A 454 4.16 -57.35 18.27
CA LEU A 454 3.17 -56.35 17.74
C LEU A 454 3.73 -55.62 16.52
N SER A 455 2.85 -54.98 15.77
CA SER A 455 3.31 -54.03 14.74
C SER A 455 3.81 -52.72 15.37
N VAL A 456 4.78 -52.07 14.71
CA VAL A 456 5.26 -50.72 15.12
C VAL A 456 4.12 -49.73 15.25
N HIS A 457 3.15 -49.82 14.34
CA HIS A 457 1.94 -48.99 14.38
C HIS A 457 1.14 -49.21 15.67
N THR A 458 0.97 -50.47 16.06
CA THR A 458 0.25 -50.83 17.30
C THR A 458 0.97 -50.35 18.55
N VAL A 459 2.32 -50.43 18.58
CA VAL A 459 3.12 -49.89 19.70
C VAL A 459 2.95 -48.37 19.78
N ASN A 460 2.97 -47.67 18.65
CA ASN A 460 2.76 -46.21 18.65
C ASN A 460 1.32 -45.85 19.09
N THR A 461 0.34 -46.59 18.68
CA THR A 461 -1.07 -46.41 19.16
C THR A 461 -1.16 -46.57 20.68
N HIS A 462 -0.51 -47.60 21.24
CA HIS A 462 -0.45 -47.77 22.70
C HIS A 462 0.28 -46.61 23.37
N ARG A 463 1.42 -46.16 22.81
CA ARG A 463 2.12 -44.97 23.34
C ARG A 463 1.22 -43.73 23.38
N GLN A 464 0.46 -43.45 22.36
CA GLN A 464 -0.50 -42.32 22.35
C GLN A 464 -1.58 -42.47 23.43
N ARG A 465 -2.12 -43.68 23.63
CA ARG A 465 -3.05 -43.95 24.73
C ARG A 465 -2.41 -43.75 26.10
N ILE A 466 -1.16 -44.22 26.30
CA ILE A 466 -0.42 -44.03 27.53
C ILE A 466 -0.21 -42.50 27.78
N TYR A 467 0.19 -41.72 26.75
CA TYR A 467 0.36 -40.30 26.87
C TYR A 467 -0.94 -39.59 27.31
N SER A 468 -2.07 -39.98 26.72
CA SER A 468 -3.36 -39.45 27.10
C SER A 468 -3.74 -39.80 28.54
N LYS A 469 -3.60 -41.08 28.94
CA LYS A 469 -3.94 -41.55 30.29
C LYS A 469 -3.05 -40.95 31.37
N MET A 470 -1.75 -40.82 31.09
CA MET A 470 -0.77 -40.28 32.02
C MET A 470 -0.70 -38.74 31.96
N GLY A 471 -1.35 -38.06 30.97
CA GLY A 471 -1.28 -36.60 30.78
C GLY A 471 0.11 -36.10 30.44
N VAL A 472 0.88 -36.86 29.62
CA VAL A 472 2.24 -36.54 29.18
C VAL A 472 2.30 -36.38 27.65
N ARG A 473 3.37 -35.81 27.13
CA ARG A 473 3.46 -35.47 25.69
C ARG A 473 4.52 -36.26 24.90
N ASN A 474 5.46 -36.86 25.60
CA ASN A 474 6.58 -37.56 24.97
C ASN A 474 7.08 -38.72 25.84
N VAL A 475 8.02 -39.52 25.28
CA VAL A 475 8.59 -40.68 25.97
C VAL A 475 9.32 -40.31 27.22
N SER A 476 10.09 -39.23 27.23
CA SER A 476 10.86 -38.78 28.39
C SER A 476 9.97 -38.39 29.58
N ASP A 477 8.87 -37.67 29.29
CA ASP A 477 7.88 -37.30 30.32
C ASP A 477 7.13 -38.55 30.82
N MET A 478 6.84 -39.48 29.92
CA MET A 478 6.22 -40.77 30.27
C MET A 478 7.12 -41.58 31.25
N ILE A 479 8.42 -41.71 30.95
CA ILE A 479 9.38 -42.43 31.79
C ILE A 479 9.48 -41.72 33.15
N ARG A 480 9.68 -40.42 33.18
CA ARG A 480 9.76 -39.64 34.41
C ARG A 480 8.55 -39.88 35.32
N LYS A 481 7.35 -39.76 34.73
CA LYS A 481 6.11 -39.94 35.46
C LYS A 481 5.88 -41.38 35.90
N ALA A 482 6.31 -42.35 35.11
CA ALA A 482 6.31 -43.77 35.50
C ALA A 482 7.25 -44.07 36.66
N THR A 483 8.42 -43.43 36.71
CA THR A 483 9.34 -43.51 37.86
C THR A 483 8.73 -42.87 39.11
N GLU A 484 8.10 -41.69 38.99
CA GLU A 484 7.39 -41.02 40.11
C GLU A 484 6.26 -41.88 40.70
N LEU A 485 5.58 -42.64 39.86
CA LEU A 485 4.52 -43.57 40.23
C LEU A 485 5.05 -44.94 40.68
N GLY A 486 6.33 -45.24 40.48
CA GLY A 486 6.98 -46.47 40.79
C GLY A 486 6.51 -47.66 39.96
N LEU A 487 6.18 -47.39 38.70
CA LEU A 487 5.88 -48.43 37.72
C LEU A 487 7.17 -49.07 37.12
N ILE A 488 8.24 -48.32 37.21
CA ILE A 488 9.61 -48.67 36.75
C ILE A 488 10.63 -48.18 37.79
#